data_7b59a737fcc24fdcdce23f0c791f2f74
#
_entry.id   7b59a737fcc24fdcdce23f0c791f2f74
#
_cell.length_a   1.000
_cell.length_b   1.000
_cell.length_c   1.000
_cell.angle_alpha   90.00
_cell.angle_beta   90.00
_cell.angle_gamma   90.00
#
_symmetry.space_group_name_H-M   'P 1'
#
loop_
_entity.id
_entity.type
_entity.pdbx_description
1 polymer ?
#
loop_
_entity_poly.entity_id
_entity_poly.type
_entity_poly.pdbx_seq_one_letter_code
_entity_poly.pdbx_strand_id
1 'polypeptide(L)'
;MTFKIGLLGRIAVVLSFILLFSFCVDQKKSLFKFVEAPKTWYSKEFARLNELKPFEQALEYEKSIVVLKNESSILPFGNLNTNISLITIGGESKFFKEGIELFTNLTSIQVPSSNLLNDTQFESLKSSDYVIISVNATNKTSITDSLNESLIKRIPKSSKKILVVLGASDFVNSINTDLFDAIVLGYENHQIAQNRIAQLLFGAIGTNAKTSEKYNKFPKDFGLAIQSNGRLKFSSSEEVGIDPQKLIKIDEIALNGIKEGAYPGCQIVVAVNDKIIFRKSFGTHMYENKDELVKNDDLYDIASVTKIAASTLLAMHLNWKNEFELDKSLSEYIPNVTRKTAYGSIIIRDMMAHQAGLTPFIPFYKRTLRNGELDSEIYSNSQKEDFDIKVADGIYMKRNYIDSIYKQILATPLGTKKYEYSDLCYYFTQKILEKQIGKRQDQFLLENIYKPMGLRYVRYLPLNHFDKSHIVPTERDMAFRKQLLHGTVHDPGAAMLGGVAGHAGLFSNATDLASIMQLFLNKGSYGGMQFFDEKTTAEFTKQQFTGNRRGAGFDRPNASGGGTCDKLASLQSFGHSGFTGTLAWADPKDKVIFVFLSNRVHPNQDNWKLRDMNIRTEIQHVVYEAVQTRKK
;
A
#
# COMPACT_ATOMS: atom_id res chain seq x y z
N MET A 1 -36.91 50.80 6.96
CA MET A 1 -35.61 51.50 7.08
C MET A 1 -34.58 50.70 6.29
N THR A 2 -34.31 51.13 5.08
CA THR A 2 -33.35 50.52 4.15
C THR A 2 -32.01 51.24 4.27
N PHE A 3 -31.01 50.55 4.81
CA PHE A 3 -29.66 51.10 4.85
C PHE A 3 -28.95 50.84 3.50
N LYS A 4 -28.68 51.93 2.76
CA LYS A 4 -27.79 51.93 1.60
C LYS A 4 -26.35 51.94 2.09
N ILE A 5 -25.63 50.85 1.87
CA ILE A 5 -24.16 50.78 2.07
C ILE A 5 -23.54 51.50 0.86
N GLY A 6 -22.83 52.60 1.11
CA GLY A 6 -22.22 53.45 0.11
C GLY A 6 -21.04 52.78 -0.62
N LEU A 7 -20.74 53.35 -1.80
CA LEU A 7 -19.69 52.88 -2.71
C LEU A 7 -18.30 52.63 -2.07
N LEU A 8 -17.97 53.37 -1.02
CA LEU A 8 -16.73 53.23 -0.25
C LEU A 8 -16.63 51.90 0.54
N GLY A 9 -17.76 51.33 1.01
CA GLY A 9 -17.76 50.02 1.70
C GLY A 9 -17.53 48.84 0.76
N ARG A 10 -17.87 48.97 -0.51
CA ARG A 10 -17.62 47.94 -1.54
C ARG A 10 -16.16 47.89 -2.00
N ILE A 11 -15.48 49.03 -2.02
CA ILE A 11 -14.06 49.14 -2.38
C ILE A 11 -13.18 48.57 -1.27
N ALA A 12 -13.53 48.76 0.00
CA ALA A 12 -12.77 48.18 1.13
C ALA A 12 -12.85 46.65 1.19
N VAL A 13 -13.99 46.03 0.85
CA VAL A 13 -14.15 44.57 0.80
C VAL A 13 -13.38 43.96 -0.38
N VAL A 14 -13.35 44.63 -1.53
CA VAL A 14 -12.58 44.17 -2.70
C VAL A 14 -11.07 44.28 -2.46
N LEU A 15 -10.61 45.38 -1.83
CA LEU A 15 -9.21 45.56 -1.46
C LEU A 15 -8.75 44.56 -0.39
N SER A 16 -9.61 44.20 0.58
CA SER A 16 -9.30 43.15 1.57
C SER A 16 -9.21 41.76 0.94
N PHE A 17 -10.03 41.45 -0.09
CA PHE A 17 -9.92 40.19 -0.84
C PHE A 17 -8.68 40.15 -1.74
N ILE A 18 -8.28 41.27 -2.34
CA ILE A 18 -7.06 41.34 -3.17
C ILE A 18 -5.80 41.21 -2.29
N LEU A 19 -5.77 41.81 -1.09
CA LEU A 19 -4.68 41.66 -0.14
C LEU A 19 -4.58 40.23 0.43
N LEU A 20 -5.70 39.56 0.69
CA LEU A 20 -5.71 38.14 1.11
C LEU A 20 -5.26 37.21 -0.02
N PHE A 21 -5.60 37.52 -1.28
CA PHE A 21 -5.12 36.75 -2.43
C PHE A 21 -3.60 36.95 -2.70
N SER A 22 -3.11 38.19 -2.52
CA SER A 22 -1.65 38.46 -2.62
C SER A 22 -0.85 37.78 -1.52
N PHE A 23 -1.39 37.68 -0.29
CA PHE A 23 -0.73 36.96 0.81
C PHE A 23 -0.69 35.43 0.60
N CYS A 24 -1.72 34.85 -0.04
CA CYS A 24 -1.73 33.42 -0.40
C CYS A 24 -0.81 33.08 -1.58
N VAL A 25 -0.56 34.03 -2.49
CA VAL A 25 0.34 33.82 -3.64
C VAL A 25 1.81 33.95 -3.24
N ASP A 26 2.14 34.81 -2.28
CA ASP A 26 3.53 34.96 -1.80
C ASP A 26 3.99 33.84 -0.87
N GLN A 27 3.08 33.13 -0.18
CA GLN A 27 3.46 31.96 0.62
C GLN A 27 3.85 30.75 -0.24
N LYS A 28 3.44 30.66 -1.51
CA LYS A 28 3.89 29.60 -2.43
C LYS A 28 5.33 29.80 -2.96
N LYS A 29 5.92 30.99 -2.78
CA LYS A 29 7.32 31.27 -3.17
C LYS A 29 8.35 31.04 -2.07
N SER A 30 7.96 30.78 -0.83
CA SER A 30 8.89 30.70 0.32
C SER A 30 9.29 29.30 0.79
N LEU A 31 8.88 28.24 0.09
CA LEU A 31 9.17 26.85 0.49
C LEU A 31 10.56 26.33 0.08
N PHE A 32 11.37 27.13 -0.59
CA PHE A 32 12.75 26.78 -0.96
C PHE A 32 13.71 27.93 -0.66
N LYS A 33 14.04 28.13 0.63
CA LYS A 33 15.29 28.82 0.98
C LYS A 33 16.42 27.80 0.92
N PHE A 34 17.19 27.83 -0.16
CA PHE A 34 18.44 27.09 -0.28
C PHE A 34 19.49 27.69 0.64
N VAL A 35 20.17 26.83 1.40
CA VAL A 35 21.35 27.21 2.17
C VAL A 35 22.51 27.33 1.17
N GLU A 36 23.23 28.47 1.17
CA GLU A 36 24.40 28.65 0.31
C GLU A 36 25.48 27.60 0.61
N ALA A 37 25.87 26.86 -0.40
CA ALA A 37 26.92 25.85 -0.33
C ALA A 37 28.31 26.45 -0.47
N PRO A 38 29.37 25.85 0.10
CA PRO A 38 30.74 26.34 0.01
C PRO A 38 31.26 26.37 -1.43
N LYS A 39 32.09 27.40 -1.77
CA LYS A 39 32.65 27.65 -3.10
C LYS A 39 33.70 26.59 -3.49
N THR A 40 33.29 25.50 -4.08
CA THR A 40 34.12 24.50 -4.77
C THR A 40 33.54 24.20 -6.14
N TRP A 41 34.17 23.33 -6.98
CA TRP A 41 33.59 22.89 -8.27
C TRP A 41 32.15 22.42 -8.14
N TYR A 42 31.76 21.90 -7.00
CA TYR A 42 30.40 21.65 -6.49
C TYR A 42 29.45 22.82 -6.78
N SER A 43 29.90 24.08 -6.71
CA SER A 43 29.04 25.25 -6.86
C SER A 43 28.57 25.46 -8.33
N LYS A 44 29.34 25.01 -9.33
CA LYS A 44 28.92 25.11 -10.75
C LYS A 44 27.89 24.07 -11.10
N GLU A 45 28.09 22.85 -10.64
CA GLU A 45 27.14 21.76 -10.86
C GLU A 45 25.87 21.95 -10.00
N PHE A 46 26.01 22.44 -8.79
CA PHE A 46 24.90 22.82 -7.92
C PHE A 46 24.06 23.97 -8.51
N ALA A 47 24.69 24.98 -9.11
CA ALA A 47 23.99 26.04 -9.83
C ALA A 47 23.21 25.50 -11.03
N ARG A 48 23.84 24.60 -11.83
CA ARG A 48 23.20 23.92 -12.96
C ARG A 48 21.99 23.11 -12.52
N LEU A 49 22.09 22.35 -11.41
CA LEU A 49 21.00 21.54 -10.87
C LEU A 49 19.85 22.40 -10.30
N ASN A 50 20.15 23.60 -9.80
CA ASN A 50 19.13 24.53 -9.31
C ASN A 50 18.33 25.23 -10.44
N GLU A 51 18.81 25.20 -11.67
CA GLU A 51 18.08 25.69 -12.83
C GLU A 51 17.08 24.67 -13.38
N LEU A 52 17.22 23.38 -13.01
CA LEU A 52 16.31 22.31 -13.42
C LEU A 52 15.00 22.34 -12.65
N LYS A 53 13.94 21.84 -13.27
CA LYS A 53 12.68 21.58 -12.56
C LYS A 53 12.90 20.51 -11.47
N PRO A 54 12.09 20.46 -10.39
CA PRO A 54 12.31 19.51 -9.28
C PRO A 54 12.43 18.04 -9.69
N PHE A 55 11.69 17.60 -10.71
CA PHE A 55 11.78 16.22 -11.18
C PHE A 55 13.06 15.95 -11.97
N GLU A 56 13.54 16.92 -12.77
CA GLU A 56 14.81 16.84 -13.52
C GLU A 56 16.00 16.78 -12.55
N GLN A 57 15.97 17.59 -11.48
CA GLN A 57 16.94 17.52 -10.39
C GLN A 57 16.97 16.12 -9.74
N ALA A 58 15.79 15.53 -9.51
CA ALA A 58 15.69 14.21 -8.93
C ALA A 58 16.31 13.13 -9.84
N LEU A 59 16.06 13.20 -11.16
CA LEU A 59 16.64 12.27 -12.13
C LEU A 59 18.15 12.43 -12.29
N GLU A 60 18.64 13.66 -12.32
CA GLU A 60 20.10 13.91 -12.37
C GLU A 60 20.77 13.44 -11.09
N TYR A 61 20.15 13.68 -9.94
CA TYR A 61 20.68 13.20 -8.68
C TYR A 61 20.75 11.67 -8.60
N GLU A 62 19.74 10.96 -9.10
CA GLU A 62 19.76 9.49 -9.15
C GLU A 62 20.99 8.94 -9.89
N LYS A 63 21.42 9.62 -10.96
CA LYS A 63 22.61 9.26 -11.76
C LYS A 63 23.93 9.54 -11.03
N SER A 64 23.91 10.31 -9.95
CA SER A 64 25.09 10.68 -9.18
C SER A 64 25.37 9.77 -7.97
N ILE A 65 24.39 9.02 -7.49
CA ILE A 65 24.53 8.17 -6.29
C ILE A 65 25.48 7.01 -6.60
N VAL A 66 26.58 6.92 -5.85
CA VAL A 66 27.61 5.89 -6.03
C VAL A 66 27.57 4.86 -4.93
N VAL A 67 27.60 3.58 -5.28
CA VAL A 67 27.79 2.47 -4.35
C VAL A 67 29.24 2.02 -4.38
N LEU A 68 29.99 2.26 -3.30
CA LEU A 68 31.40 1.88 -3.17
C LEU A 68 31.58 0.42 -2.74
N LYS A 69 30.71 -0.07 -1.91
CA LYS A 69 30.79 -1.42 -1.33
C LYS A 69 29.40 -2.04 -1.24
N ASN A 70 29.30 -3.34 -1.52
CA ASN A 70 28.06 -4.09 -1.39
C ASN A 70 28.38 -5.59 -1.26
N GLU A 71 28.88 -6.00 -0.08
CA GLU A 71 29.25 -7.37 0.19
C GLU A 71 28.02 -8.29 0.19
N SER A 72 28.16 -9.46 -0.40
CA SER A 72 27.09 -10.45 -0.53
C SER A 72 25.82 -9.89 -1.18
N SER A 73 25.92 -8.79 -1.95
CA SER A 73 24.80 -8.15 -2.64
C SER A 73 23.61 -7.86 -1.72
N ILE A 74 23.87 -7.32 -0.52
CA ILE A 74 22.83 -6.98 0.46
C ILE A 74 21.93 -5.83 0.00
N LEU A 75 22.39 -5.00 -0.94
CA LEU A 75 21.63 -3.95 -1.58
C LEU A 75 21.36 -4.32 -3.04
N PRO A 76 20.15 -4.02 -3.55
CA PRO A 76 19.02 -3.47 -2.82
C PRO A 76 18.40 -4.53 -1.92
N PHE A 77 17.75 -4.11 -0.81
CA PHE A 77 17.04 -5.01 0.07
C PHE A 77 16.00 -5.83 -0.70
N GLY A 78 16.06 -7.16 -0.57
CA GLY A 78 15.07 -8.06 -1.15
C GLY A 78 13.92 -8.31 -0.16
N ASN A 79 14.05 -9.35 0.67
CA ASN A 79 13.07 -9.70 1.68
C ASN A 79 13.03 -8.65 2.80
N LEU A 80 11.87 -8.04 3.05
CA LEU A 80 11.67 -7.04 4.10
C LEU A 80 11.03 -7.61 5.38
N ASN A 81 10.91 -8.93 5.51
CA ASN A 81 10.63 -9.57 6.80
C ASN A 81 11.90 -9.59 7.66
N THR A 82 12.46 -8.43 7.91
CA THR A 82 13.73 -8.19 8.61
C THR A 82 13.63 -6.95 9.48
N ASN A 83 14.43 -6.88 10.53
CA ASN A 83 14.50 -5.73 11.42
C ASN A 83 15.58 -4.77 10.93
N ILE A 84 15.18 -3.58 10.54
CA ILE A 84 16.07 -2.51 10.07
C ILE A 84 16.13 -1.40 11.11
N SER A 85 17.33 -0.99 11.49
CA SER A 85 17.57 0.17 12.34
C SER A 85 18.34 1.25 11.59
N LEU A 86 18.03 2.51 11.88
CA LEU A 86 18.71 3.68 11.37
C LEU A 86 19.41 4.44 12.51
N ILE A 87 20.70 4.62 12.40
CA ILE A 87 21.47 5.54 13.23
C ILE A 87 21.78 6.78 12.37
N THR A 88 21.38 7.95 12.84
CA THR A 88 21.67 9.23 12.18
C THR A 88 22.70 10.02 12.96
N ILE A 89 23.78 10.44 12.31
CA ILE A 89 24.90 11.19 12.90
C ILE A 89 25.09 12.52 12.18
N GLY A 90 25.28 13.61 12.93
CA GLY A 90 25.68 14.91 12.38
C GLY A 90 24.59 15.80 11.83
N GLY A 91 23.32 15.54 12.14
CA GLY A 91 22.20 16.38 11.74
C GLY A 91 20.91 15.61 11.45
N GLU A 92 19.84 16.32 11.13
CA GLU A 92 18.56 15.69 10.81
C GLU A 92 18.61 15.00 9.45
N SER A 93 18.15 13.76 9.40
CA SER A 93 17.89 13.00 8.18
C SER A 93 16.39 12.66 8.09
N LYS A 94 15.53 13.64 8.34
CA LYS A 94 14.07 13.48 8.37
C LYS A 94 13.53 12.84 7.09
N PHE A 95 13.90 13.37 5.94
CA PHE A 95 13.41 12.87 4.64
C PHE A 95 14.01 11.51 4.27
N PHE A 96 15.18 11.17 4.81
CA PHE A 96 15.77 9.85 4.64
C PHE A 96 14.98 8.80 5.45
N LYS A 97 14.67 9.11 6.71
CA LYS A 97 13.81 8.30 7.57
C LYS A 97 12.44 8.10 6.92
N GLU A 98 11.76 9.19 6.55
CA GLU A 98 10.46 9.14 5.86
C GLU A 98 10.53 8.34 4.55
N GLY A 99 11.63 8.45 3.81
CA GLY A 99 11.87 7.68 2.59
C GLY A 99 12.02 6.17 2.84
N ILE A 100 12.68 5.77 3.92
CA ILE A 100 12.77 4.36 4.36
C ILE A 100 11.41 3.85 4.81
N GLU A 101 10.67 4.67 5.56
CA GLU A 101 9.33 4.34 6.07
C GLU A 101 8.28 4.18 4.98
N LEU A 102 8.56 4.55 3.73
CA LEU A 102 7.71 4.18 2.59
C LEU A 102 7.74 2.66 2.29
N PHE A 103 8.79 1.95 2.71
CA PHE A 103 9.04 0.55 2.36
C PHE A 103 8.99 -0.41 3.54
N THR A 104 9.33 0.03 4.75
CA THR A 104 9.42 -0.85 5.93
C THR A 104 9.23 -0.09 7.24
N ASN A 105 8.98 -0.82 8.31
CA ASN A 105 9.07 -0.27 9.67
C ASN A 105 10.53 -0.08 10.06
N LEU A 106 10.82 0.93 10.89
CA LEU A 106 12.16 1.36 11.21
C LEU A 106 12.30 1.70 12.69
N THR A 107 13.32 1.15 13.35
CA THR A 107 13.82 1.69 14.62
C THR A 107 14.84 2.78 14.32
N SER A 108 14.62 4.01 14.78
CA SER A 108 15.53 5.11 14.47
C SER A 108 16.14 5.71 15.73
N ILE A 109 17.45 5.94 15.68
CA ILE A 109 18.25 6.55 16.76
C ILE A 109 18.98 7.74 16.18
N GLN A 110 18.77 8.93 16.76
CA GLN A 110 19.52 10.12 16.40
C GLN A 110 20.66 10.34 17.40
N VAL A 111 21.87 10.49 16.89
CA VAL A 111 23.06 10.77 17.67
C VAL A 111 23.48 12.21 17.41
N PRO A 112 23.39 13.10 18.41
CA PRO A 112 24.00 14.42 18.31
C PRO A 112 25.51 14.31 18.05
N SER A 113 26.08 15.24 17.32
CA SER A 113 27.49 15.23 16.90
C SER A 113 28.54 15.16 18.04
N SER A 114 28.11 15.32 19.29
CA SER A 114 28.98 15.32 20.48
C SER A 114 28.79 14.14 21.42
N ASN A 115 27.79 13.25 21.16
CA ASN A 115 27.41 12.19 22.10
C ASN A 115 27.59 10.79 21.49
N LEU A 116 28.03 9.84 22.31
CA LEU A 116 28.00 8.42 21.99
C LEU A 116 26.63 7.84 22.30
N LEU A 117 26.24 6.76 21.59
CA LEU A 117 25.06 5.97 21.94
C LEU A 117 25.16 5.46 23.39
N ASN A 118 24.08 5.60 24.13
CA ASN A 118 23.96 5.01 25.46
C ASN A 118 23.62 3.50 25.38
N ASP A 119 23.70 2.81 26.51
CA ASP A 119 23.51 1.37 26.56
C ASP A 119 22.08 0.96 26.16
N THR A 120 21.06 1.73 26.51
CA THR A 120 19.66 1.48 26.10
C THR A 120 19.50 1.55 24.59
N GLN A 121 20.15 2.49 23.92
CA GLN A 121 20.14 2.61 22.46
C GLN A 121 20.87 1.43 21.81
N PHE A 122 21.99 0.95 22.39
CA PHE A 122 22.64 -0.26 21.89
C PHE A 122 21.80 -1.51 22.10
N GLU A 123 21.07 -1.63 23.21
CA GLU A 123 20.15 -2.74 23.44
C GLU A 123 19.08 -2.83 22.34
N SER A 124 18.56 -1.69 21.88
CA SER A 124 17.56 -1.65 20.81
C SER A 124 18.08 -2.14 19.45
N LEU A 125 19.41 -2.16 19.25
CA LEU A 125 20.04 -2.67 18.02
C LEU A 125 20.26 -4.19 18.03
N LYS A 126 20.14 -4.86 19.18
CA LYS A 126 20.45 -6.30 19.30
C LYS A 126 19.62 -7.21 18.40
N SER A 127 18.39 -6.79 18.11
CA SER A 127 17.48 -7.54 17.23
C SER A 127 17.54 -7.11 15.76
N SER A 128 18.46 -6.20 15.39
CA SER A 128 18.54 -5.66 14.03
C SER A 128 19.30 -6.62 13.13
N ASP A 129 18.68 -6.99 11.99
CA ASP A 129 19.34 -7.71 10.90
C ASP A 129 20.22 -6.75 10.09
N TYR A 130 19.76 -5.51 9.91
CA TYR A 130 20.48 -4.44 9.22
C TYR A 130 20.53 -3.17 10.07
N VAL A 131 21.69 -2.55 10.12
CA VAL A 131 21.88 -1.23 10.74
C VAL A 131 22.38 -0.26 9.68
N ILE A 132 21.53 0.67 9.28
CA ILE A 132 21.87 1.76 8.39
C ILE A 132 22.45 2.89 9.24
N ILE A 133 23.64 3.35 8.90
CA ILE A 133 24.32 4.45 9.56
C ILE A 133 24.37 5.61 8.57
N SER A 134 23.52 6.59 8.76
CA SER A 134 23.46 7.79 7.94
C SER A 134 24.33 8.88 8.56
N VAL A 135 25.33 9.32 7.82
CA VAL A 135 26.24 10.39 8.23
C VAL A 135 25.95 11.64 7.43
N ASN A 136 25.60 12.72 8.12
CA ASN A 136 25.42 14.04 7.52
C ASN A 136 26.73 14.84 7.65
N ALA A 137 27.57 14.71 6.63
CA ALA A 137 28.96 15.20 6.66
C ALA A 137 29.08 16.69 6.31
N THR A 138 28.37 17.58 7.01
CA THR A 138 28.53 19.04 6.85
C THR A 138 29.69 19.62 7.65
N ASN A 139 30.18 18.89 8.68
CA ASN A 139 31.29 19.33 9.53
C ASN A 139 32.18 18.12 9.92
N LYS A 140 33.36 17.99 9.27
CA LYS A 140 34.22 16.80 9.32
C LYS A 140 34.70 16.40 10.72
N THR A 141 35.10 17.35 11.56
CA THR A 141 35.84 17.06 12.80
C THR A 141 34.97 16.42 13.87
N SER A 142 33.72 16.87 14.04
CA SER A 142 32.84 16.35 15.09
C SER A 142 32.20 14.98 14.72
N ILE A 143 32.18 14.65 13.46
CA ILE A 143 31.53 13.42 12.94
C ILE A 143 32.48 12.23 13.02
N THR A 144 33.79 12.44 12.76
CA THR A 144 34.80 11.39 12.85
C THR A 144 34.92 10.86 14.28
N ASP A 145 34.80 11.74 15.27
CA ASP A 145 34.80 11.38 16.68
C ASP A 145 33.53 10.61 17.08
N SER A 146 32.38 10.93 16.48
CA SER A 146 31.10 10.25 16.73
C SER A 146 30.97 8.91 16.01
N LEU A 147 31.55 8.78 14.81
CA LEU A 147 31.63 7.52 14.05
C LEU A 147 32.95 6.81 14.30
N ASN A 148 33.34 6.68 15.56
CA ASN A 148 34.57 5.98 15.90
C ASN A 148 34.41 4.45 15.77
N GLU A 149 35.51 3.74 15.63
CA GLU A 149 35.52 2.27 15.54
C GLU A 149 34.85 1.60 16.75
N SER A 150 34.88 2.23 17.93
CA SER A 150 34.27 1.70 19.14
C SER A 150 32.75 1.61 19.02
N LEU A 151 32.09 2.62 18.42
CA LEU A 151 30.66 2.63 18.14
C LEU A 151 30.29 1.48 17.17
N ILE A 152 31.01 1.37 16.07
CA ILE A 152 30.74 0.37 15.05
C ILE A 152 30.99 -1.06 15.58
N LYS A 153 32.02 -1.24 16.39
CA LYS A 153 32.34 -2.56 17.02
C LYS A 153 31.32 -2.99 18.07
N ARG A 154 30.54 -2.06 18.65
CA ARG A 154 29.44 -2.39 19.59
C ARG A 154 28.17 -2.86 18.88
N ILE A 155 27.97 -2.53 17.59
CA ILE A 155 26.84 -3.08 16.79
C ILE A 155 27.03 -4.59 16.67
N PRO A 156 25.97 -5.40 16.88
CA PRO A 156 26.10 -6.86 16.83
C PRO A 156 26.81 -7.34 15.55
N LYS A 157 27.70 -8.31 15.69
CA LYS A 157 28.40 -8.91 14.54
C LYS A 157 27.48 -9.59 13.55
N SER A 158 26.31 -10.06 14.01
CA SER A 158 25.26 -10.63 13.19
C SER A 158 24.56 -9.61 12.29
N SER A 159 24.54 -8.32 12.69
CA SER A 159 23.89 -7.26 11.94
C SER A 159 24.76 -6.81 10.78
N LYS A 160 24.18 -6.67 9.60
CA LYS A 160 24.79 -6.06 8.43
C LYS A 160 24.83 -4.54 8.57
N LYS A 161 25.97 -3.92 8.34
CA LYS A 161 26.21 -2.48 8.55
C LYS A 161 26.30 -1.76 7.22
N ILE A 162 25.40 -0.81 6.99
CA ILE A 162 25.32 -0.03 5.76
C ILE A 162 25.64 1.42 6.10
N LEU A 163 26.71 1.95 5.53
CA LEU A 163 27.07 3.37 5.65
C LEU A 163 26.45 4.15 4.49
N VAL A 164 25.71 5.21 4.82
CA VAL A 164 25.19 6.19 3.87
C VAL A 164 25.80 7.54 4.18
N VAL A 165 26.58 8.08 3.26
CA VAL A 165 27.25 9.38 3.41
C VAL A 165 26.45 10.43 2.65
N LEU A 166 25.84 11.36 3.39
CA LEU A 166 25.14 12.54 2.88
C LEU A 166 26.05 13.76 3.00
N GLY A 167 26.24 14.53 1.93
CA GLY A 167 27.13 15.70 1.90
C GLY A 167 28.58 15.34 1.56
N ALA A 168 29.53 15.83 2.34
CA ALA A 168 30.96 15.74 2.05
C ALA A 168 31.52 14.31 2.02
N SER A 169 31.61 13.74 0.82
CA SER A 169 31.97 12.33 0.57
C SER A 169 33.43 12.00 0.89
N ASP A 170 34.31 12.99 0.92
CA ASP A 170 35.71 12.84 1.34
C ASP A 170 35.85 12.39 2.81
N PHE A 171 34.78 12.45 3.61
CA PHE A 171 34.66 11.82 4.92
C PHE A 171 35.06 10.34 4.89
N VAL A 172 34.77 9.62 3.80
CA VAL A 172 35.13 8.20 3.64
C VAL A 172 36.64 7.95 3.72
N ASN A 173 37.46 8.97 3.41
CA ASN A 173 38.94 8.88 3.53
C ASN A 173 39.42 8.79 4.98
N SER A 174 38.63 9.23 5.95
CA SER A 174 38.99 9.29 7.38
C SER A 174 38.48 8.12 8.21
N ILE A 175 37.79 7.14 7.61
CA ILE A 175 37.17 6.01 8.31
C ILE A 175 37.70 4.65 7.83
N ASN A 176 37.57 3.64 8.68
CA ASN A 176 37.85 2.27 8.30
C ASN A 176 36.64 1.67 7.54
N THR A 177 36.75 1.63 6.21
CA THR A 177 35.70 1.13 5.31
C THR A 177 35.45 -0.38 5.40
N ASP A 178 36.36 -1.15 6.03
CA ASP A 178 36.23 -2.61 6.20
C ASP A 178 35.15 -2.97 7.24
N LEU A 179 34.81 -2.04 8.11
CA LEU A 179 33.79 -2.23 9.15
C LEU A 179 32.34 -2.28 8.62
N PHE A 180 32.13 -1.94 7.36
CA PHE A 180 30.80 -1.87 6.73
C PHE A 180 30.63 -2.93 5.66
N ASP A 181 29.43 -3.52 5.57
CA ASP A 181 29.06 -4.47 4.52
C ASP A 181 28.65 -3.76 3.21
N ALA A 182 28.10 -2.53 3.33
CA ALA A 182 27.81 -1.68 2.16
C ALA A 182 28.11 -0.21 2.46
N ILE A 183 28.50 0.55 1.41
CA ILE A 183 28.80 1.99 1.49
C ILE A 183 28.17 2.69 0.29
N VAL A 184 27.34 3.71 0.55
CA VAL A 184 26.64 4.51 -0.45
C VAL A 184 27.03 5.98 -0.27
N LEU A 185 27.46 6.64 -1.36
CA LEU A 185 27.76 8.07 -1.41
C LEU A 185 26.61 8.83 -2.04
N GLY A 186 26.06 9.77 -1.28
CA GLY A 186 24.97 10.63 -1.73
C GLY A 186 25.42 12.03 -2.17
N TYR A 187 26.64 12.46 -1.84
CA TYR A 187 27.25 13.77 -2.17
C TYR A 187 26.49 14.99 -1.66
N GLU A 188 25.20 14.92 -1.49
CA GLU A 188 24.32 16.01 -1.09
C GLU A 188 23.42 15.60 0.08
N ASN A 189 22.91 16.63 0.82
CA ASN A 189 22.05 16.42 1.97
C ASN A 189 20.81 17.34 1.92
N HIS A 190 19.95 17.14 0.94
CA HIS A 190 18.67 17.81 0.83
C HIS A 190 17.54 16.80 0.65
N GLN A 191 16.32 17.25 0.67
CA GLN A 191 15.11 16.39 0.62
C GLN A 191 15.14 15.37 -0.53
N ILE A 192 15.49 15.82 -1.75
CA ILE A 192 15.54 14.94 -2.93
C ILE A 192 16.62 13.88 -2.73
N ALA A 193 17.82 14.27 -2.31
CA ALA A 193 18.95 13.36 -2.08
C ALA A 193 18.59 12.27 -1.08
N GLN A 194 18.08 12.65 0.09
CA GLN A 194 17.70 11.73 1.14
C GLN A 194 16.63 10.74 0.67
N ASN A 195 15.62 11.23 -0.03
CA ASN A 195 14.55 10.38 -0.57
C ASN A 195 15.04 9.40 -1.65
N ARG A 196 15.91 9.86 -2.59
CA ARG A 196 16.41 9.00 -3.67
C ARG A 196 17.36 7.92 -3.16
N ILE A 197 18.20 8.24 -2.17
CA ILE A 197 19.04 7.21 -1.53
C ILE A 197 18.20 6.16 -0.82
N ALA A 198 17.16 6.56 -0.09
CA ALA A 198 16.23 5.59 0.49
C ALA A 198 15.63 4.67 -0.59
N GLN A 199 15.15 5.23 -1.69
CA GLN A 199 14.61 4.43 -2.80
C GLN A 199 15.65 3.50 -3.44
N LEU A 200 16.93 3.89 -3.51
CA LEU A 200 18.01 3.03 -3.98
C LEU A 200 18.21 1.83 -3.05
N LEU A 201 18.28 2.06 -1.74
CA LEU A 201 18.47 0.99 -0.76
C LEU A 201 17.39 -0.09 -0.87
N PHE A 202 16.15 0.30 -1.18
CA PHE A 202 15.02 -0.61 -1.34
C PHE A 202 14.81 -1.09 -2.78
N GLY A 203 15.62 -0.63 -3.74
CA GLY A 203 15.58 -1.09 -5.13
C GLY A 203 14.41 -0.55 -5.95
N ALA A 204 13.76 0.52 -5.51
CA ALA A 204 12.80 1.25 -6.34
C ALA A 204 13.48 2.00 -7.49
N ILE A 205 14.76 2.35 -7.31
CA ILE A 205 15.66 2.86 -8.34
C ILE A 205 16.96 2.05 -8.37
N GLY A 206 17.69 2.15 -9.47
CA GLY A 206 19.05 1.61 -9.63
C GLY A 206 20.08 2.72 -9.78
N THR A 207 21.35 2.35 -9.82
CA THR A 207 22.47 3.22 -10.18
C THR A 207 23.59 2.45 -10.88
N ASN A 208 24.33 3.14 -11.74
CA ASN A 208 25.59 2.68 -12.31
C ASN A 208 26.67 3.78 -12.23
N ALA A 209 26.45 4.77 -11.37
CA ALA A 209 27.35 5.91 -11.19
C ALA A 209 28.74 5.49 -10.73
N LYS A 210 29.72 6.32 -11.07
CA LYS A 210 31.13 6.14 -10.75
C LYS A 210 31.68 7.34 -10.00
N THR A 211 32.68 7.10 -9.18
CA THR A 211 33.39 8.18 -8.45
C THR A 211 34.12 9.10 -9.41
N SER A 212 34.07 10.40 -9.16
CA SER A 212 34.85 11.41 -9.90
C SER A 212 36.31 11.50 -9.43
N GLU A 213 36.60 10.96 -8.24
CA GLU A 213 37.92 10.98 -7.61
C GLU A 213 38.14 9.70 -6.79
N LYS A 214 39.33 9.56 -6.20
CA LYS A 214 39.65 8.44 -5.33
C LYS A 214 39.07 8.67 -3.93
N TYR A 215 38.42 7.64 -3.36
CA TYR A 215 37.96 7.62 -1.97
C TYR A 215 38.55 6.43 -1.23
N ASN A 216 39.43 6.68 -0.23
CA ASN A 216 40.11 5.65 0.53
C ASN A 216 40.83 4.64 -0.41
N LYS A 217 40.46 3.35 -0.36
CA LYS A 217 40.98 2.30 -1.25
C LYS A 217 40.27 2.20 -2.59
N PHE A 218 39.14 2.91 -2.78
CA PHE A 218 38.36 2.89 -4.00
C PHE A 218 38.93 3.89 -5.02
N PRO A 219 39.36 3.44 -6.21
CA PRO A 219 39.98 4.34 -7.20
C PRO A 219 38.96 5.30 -7.82
N LYS A 220 39.44 6.29 -8.54
CA LYS A 220 38.61 7.10 -9.45
C LYS A 220 37.92 6.18 -10.48
N ASP A 221 36.75 6.58 -10.95
CA ASP A 221 35.90 5.85 -11.89
C ASP A 221 35.42 4.48 -11.37
N PHE A 222 35.41 4.31 -10.04
CA PHE A 222 34.89 3.12 -9.36
C PHE A 222 33.43 3.31 -8.93
N GLY A 223 32.66 2.23 -8.90
CA GLY A 223 31.29 2.16 -8.38
C GLY A 223 30.63 0.85 -8.80
N LEU A 224 29.84 0.29 -7.93
CA LEU A 224 29.08 -0.93 -8.14
C LEU A 224 27.71 -0.58 -8.72
N ALA A 225 27.28 -1.30 -9.75
CA ALA A 225 25.94 -1.14 -10.33
C ALA A 225 24.89 -1.81 -9.42
N ILE A 226 23.80 -1.12 -9.15
CA ILE A 226 22.60 -1.63 -8.50
C ILE A 226 21.47 -1.56 -9.52
N GLN A 227 20.75 -2.68 -9.70
CA GLN A 227 19.54 -2.71 -10.54
C GLN A 227 18.30 -2.51 -9.67
N SER A 228 17.26 -1.87 -10.22
CA SER A 228 15.93 -1.88 -9.60
C SER A 228 15.43 -3.32 -9.46
N ASN A 229 14.73 -3.60 -8.36
CA ASN A 229 14.21 -4.94 -8.05
C ASN A 229 12.68 -5.04 -8.24
N GLY A 230 12.08 -4.09 -8.96
CA GLY A 230 10.66 -4.11 -9.30
C GLY A 230 9.71 -3.53 -8.25
N ARG A 231 10.23 -2.89 -7.20
CA ARG A 231 9.40 -2.08 -6.29
C ARG A 231 8.93 -0.79 -6.95
N LEU A 232 7.76 -0.33 -6.56
CA LEU A 232 7.22 0.96 -7.01
C LEU A 232 8.14 2.11 -6.60
N LYS A 233 8.53 2.93 -7.57
CA LYS A 233 9.26 4.19 -7.35
C LYS A 233 8.28 5.29 -6.97
N PHE A 234 8.59 6.07 -5.96
CA PHE A 234 7.86 7.31 -5.64
C PHE A 234 8.43 8.45 -6.47
N SER A 235 7.63 9.00 -7.36
CA SER A 235 8.06 9.97 -8.35
C SER A 235 7.02 11.05 -8.61
N SER A 236 7.26 11.88 -9.61
CA SER A 236 6.30 12.86 -10.14
C SER A 236 5.79 12.43 -11.51
N SER A 237 4.67 12.99 -11.93
CA SER A 237 4.02 12.63 -13.21
C SER A 237 4.84 13.01 -14.44
N GLU A 238 5.71 14.01 -14.31
CA GLU A 238 6.61 14.44 -15.39
C GLU A 238 7.60 13.34 -15.79
N GLU A 239 8.04 12.49 -14.84
CA GLU A 239 8.96 11.39 -15.15
C GLU A 239 8.38 10.35 -16.11
N VAL A 240 7.07 10.29 -16.20
CA VAL A 240 6.36 9.43 -17.17
C VAL A 240 5.76 10.22 -18.33
N GLY A 241 6.17 11.48 -18.51
CA GLY A 241 5.72 12.36 -19.59
C GLY A 241 4.32 12.95 -19.41
N ILE A 242 3.76 12.90 -18.20
CA ILE A 242 2.43 13.43 -17.87
C ILE A 242 2.58 14.81 -17.23
N ASP A 243 1.88 15.80 -17.79
CA ASP A 243 1.79 17.15 -17.21
C ASP A 243 1.01 17.07 -15.88
N PRO A 244 1.57 17.53 -14.74
CA PRO A 244 0.89 17.56 -13.44
C PRO A 244 -0.45 18.30 -13.46
N GLN A 245 -0.60 19.31 -14.31
CA GLN A 245 -1.86 20.08 -14.43
C GLN A 245 -3.04 19.19 -14.85
N LYS A 246 -2.81 18.15 -15.65
CA LYS A 246 -3.85 17.19 -16.04
C LYS A 246 -4.39 16.40 -14.86
N LEU A 247 -3.57 16.16 -13.83
CA LEU A 247 -3.94 15.38 -12.66
C LEU A 247 -4.67 16.22 -11.58
N ILE A 248 -4.66 17.55 -11.67
CA ILE A 248 -5.39 18.42 -10.72
C ILE A 248 -6.89 18.11 -10.72
N LYS A 249 -7.44 17.71 -11.88
CA LYS A 249 -8.84 17.33 -11.98
C LYS A 249 -9.23 16.15 -11.07
N ILE A 250 -8.26 15.30 -10.70
CA ILE A 250 -8.47 14.23 -9.69
C ILE A 250 -8.84 14.85 -8.34
N ASP A 251 -8.12 15.92 -7.93
CA ASP A 251 -8.38 16.63 -6.68
C ASP A 251 -9.80 17.21 -6.67
N GLU A 252 -10.21 17.85 -7.79
CA GLU A 252 -11.53 18.44 -7.95
C GLU A 252 -12.65 17.40 -7.83
N ILE A 253 -12.50 16.25 -8.51
CA ILE A 253 -13.49 15.17 -8.47
C ILE A 253 -13.57 14.57 -7.06
N ALA A 254 -12.43 14.33 -6.40
CA ALA A 254 -12.36 13.77 -5.06
C ALA A 254 -13.03 14.71 -4.03
N LEU A 255 -12.71 16.00 -4.07
CA LEU A 255 -13.29 17.02 -3.18
C LEU A 255 -14.79 17.23 -3.45
N ASN A 256 -15.22 17.17 -4.71
CA ASN A 256 -16.64 17.23 -5.04
C ASN A 256 -17.41 16.03 -4.49
N GLY A 257 -16.82 14.82 -4.54
CA GLY A 257 -17.40 13.64 -3.92
C GLY A 257 -17.65 13.78 -2.41
N ILE A 258 -16.70 14.39 -1.69
CA ILE A 258 -16.84 14.71 -0.27
C ILE A 258 -17.95 15.76 -0.06
N LYS A 259 -17.94 16.84 -0.84
CA LYS A 259 -18.92 17.93 -0.78
C LYS A 259 -20.35 17.41 -0.97
N GLU A 260 -20.56 16.55 -1.95
CA GLU A 260 -21.86 15.96 -2.26
C GLU A 260 -22.23 14.82 -1.29
N GLY A 261 -21.36 14.47 -0.33
CA GLY A 261 -21.60 13.42 0.67
C GLY A 261 -21.56 12.01 0.09
N ALA A 262 -20.74 11.76 -0.93
CA ALA A 262 -20.52 10.42 -1.46
C ALA A 262 -19.65 9.57 -0.52
N TYR A 263 -18.76 10.20 0.23
CA TYR A 263 -17.90 9.63 1.29
C TYR A 263 -17.33 10.76 2.15
N PRO A 264 -16.95 10.49 3.43
CA PRO A 264 -16.30 11.51 4.28
C PRO A 264 -14.88 11.82 3.85
N GLY A 265 -14.15 10.81 3.38
CA GLY A 265 -12.78 10.93 2.92
C GLY A 265 -12.35 9.76 2.04
N CYS A 266 -11.19 9.91 1.38
CA CYS A 266 -10.66 8.89 0.49
C CYS A 266 -9.13 8.94 0.39
N GLN A 267 -8.54 7.84 -0.07
CA GLN A 267 -7.15 7.76 -0.53
C GLN A 267 -7.12 7.39 -2.01
N ILE A 268 -6.21 8.02 -2.76
CA ILE A 268 -6.04 7.76 -4.20
C ILE A 268 -4.55 7.56 -4.49
N VAL A 269 -4.23 6.45 -5.14
CA VAL A 269 -2.91 6.17 -5.68
C VAL A 269 -3.02 5.85 -7.16
N VAL A 270 -2.16 6.50 -7.94
CA VAL A 270 -1.94 6.21 -9.36
C VAL A 270 -0.47 5.88 -9.58
N ALA A 271 -0.19 4.73 -10.19
CA ALA A 271 1.15 4.43 -10.69
C ALA A 271 1.11 4.20 -12.19
N VAL A 272 2.17 4.64 -12.88
CA VAL A 272 2.37 4.47 -14.33
C VAL A 272 3.82 4.08 -14.58
N ASN A 273 4.05 3.03 -15.36
CA ASN A 273 5.40 2.51 -15.64
C ASN A 273 6.23 2.31 -14.35
N ASP A 274 5.67 1.58 -13.38
CA ASP A 274 6.29 1.24 -12.09
C ASP A 274 6.58 2.45 -11.16
N LYS A 275 5.97 3.61 -11.45
CA LYS A 275 6.17 4.86 -10.70
C LYS A 275 4.86 5.37 -10.13
N ILE A 276 4.80 5.55 -8.81
CA ILE A 276 3.70 6.26 -8.14
C ILE A 276 3.84 7.73 -8.50
N ILE A 277 2.90 8.23 -9.29
CA ILE A 277 2.87 9.61 -9.80
C ILE A 277 1.80 10.49 -9.13
N PHE A 278 0.89 9.85 -8.40
CA PHE A 278 -0.14 10.52 -7.61
C PHE A 278 -0.41 9.70 -6.35
N ARG A 279 -0.32 10.33 -5.19
CA ARG A 279 -0.57 9.71 -3.88
C ARG A 279 -1.10 10.77 -2.93
N LYS A 280 -2.43 10.81 -2.78
CA LYS A 280 -3.09 11.83 -1.95
C LYS A 280 -4.23 11.24 -1.13
N SER A 281 -4.48 11.87 0.01
CA SER A 281 -5.62 11.63 0.89
C SER A 281 -6.47 12.89 0.97
N PHE A 282 -7.78 12.72 1.07
CA PHE A 282 -8.76 13.80 1.06
C PHE A 282 -9.80 13.58 2.16
N GLY A 283 -10.28 14.68 2.77
CA GLY A 283 -11.36 14.67 3.74
C GLY A 283 -11.00 14.12 5.11
N THR A 284 -11.98 13.57 5.78
CA THR A 284 -11.93 13.14 7.18
C THR A 284 -12.39 11.68 7.34
N HIS A 285 -12.11 11.08 8.50
CA HIS A 285 -12.55 9.72 8.79
C HIS A 285 -14.09 9.61 8.83
N MET A 286 -14.76 10.65 9.36
CA MET A 286 -16.22 10.73 9.50
C MET A 286 -16.71 12.14 9.15
N TYR A 287 -17.97 12.28 8.76
CA TYR A 287 -18.58 13.59 8.49
C TYR A 287 -18.66 14.47 9.75
N GLU A 288 -18.83 13.85 10.92
CA GLU A 288 -19.03 14.50 12.19
C GLU A 288 -17.73 15.00 12.83
N ASN A 289 -16.59 14.36 12.53
CA ASN A 289 -15.29 14.72 13.09
C ASN A 289 -14.40 15.35 12.00
N LYS A 290 -14.32 16.68 12.00
CA LYS A 290 -13.55 17.45 11.03
C LYS A 290 -12.05 17.55 11.33
N ASP A 291 -11.65 17.19 12.56
CA ASP A 291 -10.26 17.29 13.00
C ASP A 291 -9.46 16.02 12.65
N GLU A 292 -10.11 14.90 12.40
CA GLU A 292 -9.50 13.63 12.05
C GLU A 292 -9.36 13.47 10.53
N LEU A 293 -8.34 14.13 9.99
CA LEU A 293 -8.03 14.10 8.55
C LEU A 293 -7.53 12.72 8.11
N VAL A 294 -7.95 12.28 6.94
CA VAL A 294 -7.43 11.05 6.31
C VAL A 294 -5.95 11.23 5.95
N LYS A 295 -5.13 10.27 6.37
CA LYS A 295 -3.71 10.19 6.06
C LYS A 295 -3.44 9.07 5.06
N ASN A 296 -2.28 9.11 4.40
CA ASN A 296 -1.88 8.09 3.43
C ASN A 296 -1.59 6.70 4.04
N ASP A 297 -1.43 6.62 5.34
CA ASP A 297 -1.16 5.41 6.11
C ASP A 297 -2.39 4.89 6.89
N ASP A 298 -3.53 5.57 6.81
CA ASP A 298 -4.77 5.08 7.39
C ASP A 298 -5.30 3.85 6.66
N LEU A 299 -5.90 2.93 7.42
CA LEU A 299 -6.43 1.67 6.92
C LEU A 299 -7.93 1.77 6.64
N TYR A 300 -8.32 1.32 5.46
CA TYR A 300 -9.71 1.13 5.05
C TYR A 300 -10.07 -0.35 5.04
N ASP A 301 -11.29 -0.69 5.44
CA ASP A 301 -11.89 -1.99 5.10
C ASP A 301 -12.05 -2.06 3.57
N ILE A 302 -11.29 -2.91 2.91
CA ILE A 302 -11.29 -3.00 1.46
C ILE A 302 -12.38 -3.92 0.90
N ALA A 303 -13.24 -4.46 1.75
CA ALA A 303 -14.35 -5.34 1.37
C ALA A 303 -13.94 -6.41 0.35
N SER A 304 -14.66 -6.55 -0.77
CA SER A 304 -14.39 -7.59 -1.78
C SER A 304 -13.04 -7.45 -2.51
N VAL A 305 -12.30 -6.35 -2.36
CA VAL A 305 -10.90 -6.29 -2.85
C VAL A 305 -10.03 -7.31 -2.09
N THR A 306 -10.46 -7.74 -0.89
CA THR A 306 -9.89 -8.90 -0.17
C THR A 306 -9.75 -10.13 -1.05
N LYS A 307 -10.70 -10.38 -1.96
CA LYS A 307 -10.68 -11.55 -2.84
C LYS A 307 -9.39 -11.63 -3.65
N ILE A 308 -8.95 -10.51 -4.23
CA ILE A 308 -7.73 -10.47 -5.05
C ILE A 308 -6.47 -10.20 -4.22
N ALA A 309 -6.58 -9.40 -3.17
CA ALA A 309 -5.43 -9.04 -2.34
C ALA A 309 -5.02 -10.14 -1.35
N ALA A 310 -5.91 -11.10 -1.06
CA ALA A 310 -5.67 -12.21 -0.14
C ALA A 310 -5.92 -13.58 -0.80
N SER A 311 -7.17 -14.00 -0.94
CA SER A 311 -7.49 -15.39 -1.31
C SER A 311 -7.02 -15.77 -2.72
N THR A 312 -7.22 -14.91 -3.73
CA THR A 312 -6.73 -15.19 -5.08
C THR A 312 -5.20 -15.12 -5.14
N LEU A 313 -4.59 -14.15 -4.44
CA LEU A 313 -3.13 -14.07 -4.32
C LEU A 313 -2.53 -15.36 -3.72
N LEU A 314 -3.13 -15.88 -2.64
CA LEU A 314 -2.73 -17.16 -2.05
C LEU A 314 -2.99 -18.33 -2.99
N ALA A 315 -4.13 -18.36 -3.69
CA ALA A 315 -4.43 -19.38 -4.69
C ALA A 315 -3.40 -19.39 -5.84
N MET A 316 -2.98 -18.21 -6.31
CA MET A 316 -1.91 -18.08 -7.31
C MET A 316 -0.57 -18.58 -6.80
N HIS A 317 -0.22 -18.26 -5.55
CA HIS A 317 0.99 -18.77 -4.92
C HIS A 317 0.99 -20.31 -4.84
N LEU A 318 -0.10 -20.91 -4.39
CA LEU A 318 -0.23 -22.37 -4.30
C LEU A 318 -0.36 -23.03 -5.69
N ASN A 319 -0.97 -22.37 -6.67
CA ASN A 319 -1.01 -22.86 -8.06
C ASN A 319 0.39 -22.98 -8.65
N TRP A 320 1.24 -21.97 -8.44
CA TRP A 320 2.64 -21.99 -8.84
C TRP A 320 3.42 -23.14 -8.17
N LYS A 321 3.05 -23.50 -6.93
CA LYS A 321 3.62 -24.66 -6.20
C LYS A 321 3.00 -26.00 -6.58
N ASN A 322 2.04 -26.03 -7.52
CA ASN A 322 1.23 -27.22 -7.88
C ASN A 322 0.39 -27.78 -6.72
N GLU A 323 0.03 -26.93 -5.75
CA GLU A 323 -0.79 -27.29 -4.57
C GLU A 323 -2.25 -26.85 -4.72
N PHE A 324 -2.58 -26.06 -5.75
CA PHE A 324 -3.93 -25.59 -6.06
C PHE A 324 -4.14 -25.56 -7.57
N GLU A 325 -5.16 -26.27 -8.06
CA GLU A 325 -5.47 -26.41 -9.48
C GLU A 325 -6.90 -25.94 -9.76
N LEU A 326 -7.05 -25.09 -10.77
CA LEU A 326 -8.36 -24.51 -11.14
C LEU A 326 -9.34 -25.53 -11.70
N ASP A 327 -8.87 -26.61 -12.30
CA ASP A 327 -9.71 -27.60 -13.00
C ASP A 327 -10.12 -28.80 -12.13
N LYS A 328 -9.71 -28.81 -10.84
CA LYS A 328 -10.19 -29.76 -9.86
C LYS A 328 -11.55 -29.37 -9.29
N SER A 329 -12.28 -30.37 -8.80
CA SER A 329 -13.57 -30.21 -8.14
C SER A 329 -13.43 -29.92 -6.64
N LEU A 330 -14.48 -29.35 -6.03
CA LEU A 330 -14.53 -29.15 -4.58
C LEU A 330 -14.36 -30.45 -3.80
N SER A 331 -14.91 -31.58 -4.29
CA SER A 331 -14.79 -32.86 -3.60
C SER A 331 -13.38 -33.46 -3.63
N GLU A 332 -12.51 -33.06 -4.55
CA GLU A 332 -11.10 -33.45 -4.53
C GLU A 332 -10.33 -32.73 -3.44
N TYR A 333 -10.66 -31.48 -3.14
CA TYR A 333 -10.01 -30.69 -2.09
C TYR A 333 -10.60 -30.92 -0.70
N ILE A 334 -11.95 -30.89 -0.58
CA ILE A 334 -12.67 -30.94 0.70
C ILE A 334 -13.77 -32.01 0.70
N PRO A 335 -13.42 -33.30 0.47
CA PRO A 335 -14.40 -34.39 0.31
C PRO A 335 -15.31 -34.56 1.54
N ASN A 336 -14.79 -34.36 2.75
CA ASN A 336 -15.56 -34.50 3.98
C ASN A 336 -16.71 -33.49 4.09
N VAL A 337 -16.59 -32.35 3.40
CA VAL A 337 -17.60 -31.28 3.40
C VAL A 337 -18.59 -31.45 2.23
N THR A 338 -18.11 -31.86 1.05
CA THR A 338 -18.86 -31.68 -0.20
C THR A 338 -19.24 -32.94 -0.94
N ARG A 339 -18.57 -34.11 -0.71
CA ARG A 339 -18.72 -35.35 -1.50
C ARG A 339 -20.17 -35.86 -1.61
N LYS A 340 -20.99 -35.67 -0.58
CA LYS A 340 -22.39 -36.13 -0.55
C LYS A 340 -23.39 -35.03 -0.91
N THR A 341 -22.95 -33.97 -1.54
CA THR A 341 -23.77 -32.83 -1.91
C THR A 341 -23.58 -32.50 -3.39
N ALA A 342 -24.53 -31.74 -3.98
CA ALA A 342 -24.40 -31.24 -5.33
C ALA A 342 -23.17 -30.33 -5.52
N TYR A 343 -22.65 -29.74 -4.44
CA TYR A 343 -21.48 -28.89 -4.45
C TYR A 343 -20.19 -29.64 -4.76
N GLY A 344 -20.13 -30.95 -4.51
CA GLY A 344 -18.92 -31.75 -4.70
C GLY A 344 -18.37 -31.73 -6.13
N SER A 345 -19.23 -31.61 -7.13
CA SER A 345 -18.88 -31.56 -8.55
C SER A 345 -18.53 -30.16 -9.09
N ILE A 346 -18.62 -29.12 -8.25
CA ILE A 346 -18.26 -27.77 -8.68
C ILE A 346 -16.75 -27.71 -8.97
N ILE A 347 -16.42 -27.27 -10.18
CA ILE A 347 -15.02 -27.02 -10.59
C ILE A 347 -14.56 -25.67 -10.02
N ILE A 348 -13.33 -25.63 -9.51
CA ILE A 348 -12.76 -24.42 -8.89
C ILE A 348 -12.74 -23.24 -9.87
N ARG A 349 -12.44 -23.47 -11.14
CA ARG A 349 -12.46 -22.46 -12.21
C ARG A 349 -13.85 -21.83 -12.36
N ASP A 350 -14.91 -22.64 -12.40
CA ASP A 350 -16.30 -22.16 -12.45
C ASP A 350 -16.60 -21.27 -11.23
N MET A 351 -16.16 -21.73 -10.06
CA MET A 351 -16.39 -21.04 -8.78
C MET A 351 -15.67 -19.69 -8.74
N MET A 352 -14.37 -19.65 -9.06
CA MET A 352 -13.57 -18.43 -9.01
C MET A 352 -13.94 -17.43 -10.12
N ALA A 353 -14.58 -17.88 -11.21
CA ALA A 353 -15.16 -17.02 -12.24
C ALA A 353 -16.63 -16.64 -11.96
N HIS A 354 -17.16 -16.95 -10.78
CA HIS A 354 -18.56 -16.72 -10.41
C HIS A 354 -19.57 -17.31 -11.40
N GLN A 355 -19.33 -18.55 -11.87
CA GLN A 355 -20.15 -19.23 -12.88
C GLN A 355 -20.66 -20.60 -12.39
N ALA A 356 -20.53 -20.90 -11.11
CA ALA A 356 -20.83 -22.21 -10.54
C ALA A 356 -22.29 -22.40 -10.12
N GLY A 357 -23.17 -21.43 -10.37
CA GLY A 357 -24.56 -21.47 -9.94
C GLY A 357 -24.78 -21.27 -8.44
N LEU A 358 -23.80 -20.70 -7.74
CA LEU A 358 -23.95 -20.36 -6.33
C LEU A 358 -24.79 -19.09 -6.17
N THR A 359 -25.69 -19.09 -5.18
CA THR A 359 -26.47 -17.88 -4.84
C THR A 359 -25.53 -16.73 -4.44
N PRO A 360 -25.86 -15.46 -4.78
CA PRO A 360 -24.99 -14.31 -4.53
C PRO A 360 -24.60 -14.13 -3.07
N PHE A 361 -25.56 -14.22 -2.16
CA PHE A 361 -25.38 -13.90 -0.74
C PHE A 361 -26.41 -14.63 0.12
N ILE A 362 -26.00 -15.06 1.32
CA ILE A 362 -26.89 -15.58 2.37
C ILE A 362 -26.71 -14.71 3.61
N PRO A 363 -27.78 -14.05 4.09
CA PRO A 363 -27.71 -13.20 5.30
C PRO A 363 -27.75 -14.07 6.56
N PHE A 364 -26.67 -14.81 6.83
CA PHE A 364 -26.57 -15.77 7.95
C PHE A 364 -26.96 -15.17 9.28
N TYR A 365 -26.59 -13.91 9.53
CA TYR A 365 -26.88 -13.20 10.77
C TYR A 365 -28.37 -13.09 11.07
N LYS A 366 -29.25 -13.01 10.05
CA LYS A 366 -30.69 -12.90 10.26
C LYS A 366 -31.26 -14.10 11.01
N ARG A 367 -30.65 -15.28 10.86
CA ARG A 367 -31.06 -16.52 11.57
C ARG A 367 -30.50 -16.59 12.99
N THR A 368 -29.69 -15.64 13.39
CA THR A 368 -29.10 -15.54 14.73
C THR A 368 -29.71 -14.41 15.56
N LEU A 369 -30.80 -13.83 15.03
CA LEU A 369 -31.57 -12.81 15.73
C LEU A 369 -32.88 -13.39 16.21
N ARG A 370 -33.27 -13.06 17.44
CA ARG A 370 -34.56 -13.35 18.05
C ARG A 370 -35.26 -12.03 18.33
N ASN A 371 -36.39 -11.76 17.69
CA ASN A 371 -37.11 -10.46 17.77
C ASN A 371 -36.23 -9.23 17.41
N GLY A 372 -35.29 -9.39 16.49
CA GLY A 372 -34.37 -8.33 16.06
C GLY A 372 -33.17 -8.09 16.99
N GLU A 373 -33.04 -8.85 18.07
CA GLU A 373 -31.91 -8.81 19.02
C GLU A 373 -31.02 -10.05 18.84
N LEU A 374 -29.76 -9.94 19.26
CA LEU A 374 -28.82 -11.05 19.26
C LEU A 374 -29.29 -12.18 20.18
N ASP A 375 -29.40 -13.40 19.64
CA ASP A 375 -29.79 -14.58 20.42
C ASP A 375 -28.69 -14.95 21.43
N SER A 376 -29.00 -14.93 22.71
CA SER A 376 -28.07 -15.25 23.78
C SER A 376 -27.58 -16.70 23.80
N GLU A 377 -28.26 -17.61 23.09
CA GLU A 377 -27.75 -18.98 22.87
C GLU A 377 -26.62 -19.04 21.83
N ILE A 378 -26.51 -18.02 20.98
CA ILE A 378 -25.52 -17.92 19.91
C ILE A 378 -24.45 -16.87 20.22
N TYR A 379 -24.80 -15.82 20.96
CA TYR A 379 -23.89 -14.70 21.27
C TYR A 379 -23.70 -14.48 22.76
N SER A 380 -22.52 -13.95 23.09
CA SER A 380 -22.16 -13.44 24.43
C SER A 380 -21.59 -12.03 24.30
N ASN A 381 -21.76 -11.20 25.32
CA ASN A 381 -21.17 -9.87 25.42
C ASN A 381 -19.69 -9.88 25.87
N SER A 382 -19.18 -11.06 26.24
CA SER A 382 -17.79 -11.26 26.63
C SER A 382 -17.25 -12.57 26.06
N GLN A 383 -15.95 -12.62 25.85
CA GLN A 383 -15.28 -13.84 25.42
C GLN A 383 -15.37 -14.93 26.49
N LYS A 384 -15.75 -16.15 26.09
CA LYS A 384 -15.84 -17.36 26.93
C LYS A 384 -15.34 -18.54 26.12
N GLU A 385 -15.17 -19.72 26.75
CA GLU A 385 -14.63 -20.92 26.11
C GLU A 385 -15.34 -21.29 24.80
N ASP A 386 -16.69 -21.28 24.78
CA ASP A 386 -17.50 -21.59 23.61
C ASP A 386 -17.80 -20.37 22.73
N PHE A 387 -17.65 -19.15 23.24
CA PHE A 387 -17.97 -17.88 22.59
C PHE A 387 -16.70 -17.08 22.32
N ASP A 388 -15.89 -17.55 21.42
CA ASP A 388 -14.57 -16.98 21.14
C ASP A 388 -14.44 -16.35 19.75
N ILE A 389 -15.47 -16.43 18.91
CA ILE A 389 -15.52 -15.78 17.60
C ILE A 389 -15.94 -14.32 17.79
N LYS A 390 -14.98 -13.41 17.81
CA LYS A 390 -15.27 -11.96 17.90
C LYS A 390 -15.92 -11.48 16.62
N VAL A 391 -17.17 -11.01 16.70
CA VAL A 391 -17.96 -10.49 15.56
C VAL A 391 -17.92 -8.96 15.52
N ALA A 392 -17.88 -8.32 16.68
CA ALA A 392 -17.70 -6.88 16.85
C ALA A 392 -17.25 -6.58 18.29
N ASP A 393 -17.12 -5.30 18.65
CA ASP A 393 -16.79 -4.95 20.03
C ASP A 393 -17.91 -5.41 20.98
N GLY A 394 -17.53 -6.20 22.01
CA GLY A 394 -18.49 -6.77 22.96
C GLY A 394 -19.47 -7.80 22.38
N ILE A 395 -19.21 -8.36 21.21
CA ILE A 395 -20.06 -9.39 20.60
C ILE A 395 -19.21 -10.59 20.19
N TYR A 396 -19.44 -11.73 20.85
CA TYR A 396 -18.74 -12.99 20.63
C TYR A 396 -19.73 -14.10 20.28
N MET A 397 -19.52 -14.77 19.14
CA MET A 397 -20.37 -15.85 18.67
C MET A 397 -19.80 -17.21 19.08
N LYS A 398 -20.69 -18.19 19.28
CA LYS A 398 -20.27 -19.58 19.47
C LYS A 398 -19.49 -20.12 18.27
N ARG A 399 -18.34 -20.74 18.53
CA ARG A 399 -17.45 -21.31 17.52
C ARG A 399 -18.16 -22.33 16.62
N ASN A 400 -18.99 -23.18 17.17
CA ASN A 400 -19.71 -24.23 16.42
C ASN A 400 -20.75 -23.68 15.45
N TYR A 401 -21.13 -22.40 15.57
CA TYR A 401 -22.07 -21.80 14.62
C TYR A 401 -21.47 -21.66 13.19
N ILE A 402 -20.15 -21.68 13.07
CA ILE A 402 -19.47 -21.71 11.77
C ILE A 402 -19.89 -22.95 10.96
N ASP A 403 -20.05 -24.10 11.60
CA ASP A 403 -20.55 -25.32 10.91
C ASP A 403 -21.99 -25.11 10.40
N SER A 404 -22.81 -24.38 11.15
CA SER A 404 -24.16 -24.02 10.72
C SER A 404 -24.17 -23.12 9.48
N ILE A 405 -23.18 -22.20 9.34
CA ILE A 405 -22.99 -21.39 8.13
C ILE A 405 -22.76 -22.30 6.92
N TYR A 406 -21.79 -23.23 7.01
CA TYR A 406 -21.52 -24.16 5.91
C TYR A 406 -22.71 -25.09 5.61
N LYS A 407 -23.43 -25.58 6.63
CA LYS A 407 -24.66 -26.36 6.43
C LYS A 407 -25.73 -25.57 5.67
N GLN A 408 -25.89 -24.29 5.96
CA GLN A 408 -26.83 -23.40 5.25
C GLN A 408 -26.42 -23.21 3.79
N ILE A 409 -25.10 -23.03 3.52
CA ILE A 409 -24.61 -22.93 2.14
C ILE A 409 -24.94 -24.22 1.38
N LEU A 410 -24.56 -25.38 1.92
CA LEU A 410 -24.73 -26.69 1.28
C LEU A 410 -26.20 -27.10 1.10
N ALA A 411 -27.11 -26.58 1.92
CA ALA A 411 -28.56 -26.78 1.80
C ALA A 411 -29.21 -25.88 0.74
N THR A 412 -28.51 -24.85 0.26
CA THR A 412 -29.03 -23.94 -0.76
C THR A 412 -28.90 -24.62 -2.13
N PRO A 413 -29.98 -24.71 -2.92
CA PRO A 413 -29.91 -25.31 -4.26
C PRO A 413 -28.95 -24.55 -5.17
N LEU A 414 -28.21 -25.28 -6.01
CA LEU A 414 -27.41 -24.67 -7.07
C LEU A 414 -28.32 -24.19 -8.21
N GLY A 415 -28.06 -22.97 -8.68
CA GLY A 415 -28.68 -22.45 -9.89
C GLY A 415 -28.02 -22.97 -11.17
N THR A 416 -28.40 -22.39 -12.31
CA THR A 416 -27.76 -22.66 -13.60
C THR A 416 -26.34 -22.15 -13.66
N LYS A 417 -25.48 -22.84 -14.40
CA LYS A 417 -24.09 -22.37 -14.66
C LYS A 417 -24.12 -21.17 -15.60
N LYS A 418 -24.15 -19.97 -15.01
CA LYS A 418 -24.05 -18.67 -15.69
C LYS A 418 -23.31 -17.70 -14.79
N TYR A 419 -22.81 -16.61 -15.35
CA TYR A 419 -22.21 -15.55 -14.53
C TYR A 419 -23.22 -14.98 -13.55
N GLU A 420 -22.95 -15.16 -12.28
CA GLU A 420 -23.68 -14.56 -11.16
C GLU A 420 -22.72 -14.36 -9.99
N TYR A 421 -22.40 -13.09 -9.69
CA TYR A 421 -21.45 -12.77 -8.62
C TYR A 421 -21.90 -13.35 -7.29
N SER A 422 -21.03 -14.13 -6.64
CA SER A 422 -21.34 -14.80 -5.38
C SER A 422 -20.16 -14.72 -4.40
N ASP A 423 -20.41 -14.27 -3.18
CA ASP A 423 -19.45 -14.32 -2.08
C ASP A 423 -19.21 -15.75 -1.59
N LEU A 424 -20.19 -16.64 -1.75
CA LEU A 424 -20.12 -18.03 -1.29
C LEU A 424 -18.96 -18.81 -1.93
N CYS A 425 -18.55 -18.42 -3.15
CA CYS A 425 -17.35 -18.95 -3.80
C CYS A 425 -16.14 -18.92 -2.88
N TYR A 426 -15.96 -17.83 -2.16
CA TYR A 426 -14.77 -17.57 -1.35
C TYR A 426 -14.83 -18.18 0.06
N TYR A 427 -15.99 -18.64 0.53
CA TYR A 427 -16.08 -19.48 1.72
C TYR A 427 -15.38 -20.83 1.46
N PHE A 428 -15.64 -21.43 0.30
CA PHE A 428 -14.98 -22.69 -0.07
C PHE A 428 -13.53 -22.48 -0.48
N THR A 429 -13.22 -21.39 -1.22
CA THR A 429 -11.82 -21.07 -1.59
C THR A 429 -10.97 -20.95 -0.34
N GLN A 430 -11.38 -20.17 0.66
CA GLN A 430 -10.67 -20.08 1.94
C GLN A 430 -10.45 -21.44 2.59
N LYS A 431 -11.52 -22.24 2.69
CA LYS A 431 -11.46 -23.56 3.33
C LYS A 431 -10.48 -24.52 2.63
N ILE A 432 -10.40 -24.45 1.31
CA ILE A 432 -9.41 -25.20 0.52
C ILE A 432 -7.99 -24.69 0.83
N LEU A 433 -7.78 -23.38 0.70
CA LEU A 433 -6.47 -22.76 0.88
C LEU A 433 -5.91 -23.05 2.28
N GLU A 434 -6.71 -22.83 3.34
CA GLU A 434 -6.30 -23.09 4.72
C GLU A 434 -6.00 -24.57 4.98
N LYS A 435 -6.73 -25.49 4.32
CA LYS A 435 -6.41 -26.93 4.36
C LYS A 435 -5.06 -27.23 3.71
N GLN A 436 -4.76 -26.62 2.55
CA GLN A 436 -3.50 -26.84 1.83
C GLN A 436 -2.30 -26.30 2.61
N ILE A 437 -2.43 -25.13 3.23
CA ILE A 437 -1.33 -24.49 3.98
C ILE A 437 -1.25 -24.94 5.46
N GLY A 438 -2.26 -25.66 5.98
CA GLY A 438 -2.29 -26.17 7.36
C GLY A 438 -2.43 -25.10 8.45
N LYS A 439 -2.76 -23.86 8.10
CA LYS A 439 -2.98 -22.73 9.03
C LYS A 439 -3.95 -21.70 8.46
N ARG A 440 -4.32 -20.68 9.24
CA ARG A 440 -5.19 -19.61 8.77
C ARG A 440 -4.52 -18.80 7.66
N GLN A 441 -5.31 -18.36 6.68
CA GLN A 441 -4.79 -17.58 5.53
C GLN A 441 -4.14 -16.25 5.92
N ASP A 442 -4.64 -15.56 6.96
CA ASP A 442 -4.08 -14.29 7.43
C ASP A 442 -2.64 -14.45 7.94
N GLN A 443 -2.35 -15.52 8.69
CA GLN A 443 -1.03 -15.83 9.19
C GLN A 443 -0.06 -16.17 8.05
N PHE A 444 -0.50 -17.02 7.11
CA PHE A 444 0.34 -17.39 5.98
C PHE A 444 0.70 -16.20 5.11
N LEU A 445 -0.31 -15.40 4.73
CA LEU A 445 -0.13 -14.21 3.89
C LEU A 445 0.78 -13.19 4.55
N LEU A 446 0.61 -12.95 5.85
CA LEU A 446 1.45 -12.02 6.60
C LEU A 446 2.92 -12.43 6.59
N GLU A 447 3.20 -13.72 6.87
CA GLU A 447 4.56 -14.23 7.02
C GLU A 447 5.27 -14.44 5.69
N ASN A 448 4.56 -14.94 4.67
CA ASN A 448 5.16 -15.41 3.43
C ASN A 448 5.02 -14.44 2.25
N ILE A 449 4.13 -13.45 2.33
CA ILE A 449 3.87 -12.50 1.24
C ILE A 449 3.98 -11.07 1.74
N TYR A 450 3.14 -10.62 2.69
CA TYR A 450 3.05 -9.20 3.02
C TYR A 450 4.32 -8.64 3.67
N LYS A 451 4.83 -9.32 4.73
CA LYS A 451 6.10 -8.89 5.36
C LYS A 451 7.30 -8.96 4.42
N PRO A 452 7.52 -10.06 3.65
CA PRO A 452 8.58 -10.09 2.65
C PRO A 452 8.50 -8.96 1.61
N MET A 453 7.31 -8.59 1.15
CA MET A 453 7.11 -7.46 0.25
C MET A 453 7.34 -6.09 0.92
N GLY A 454 7.30 -6.00 2.24
CA GLY A 454 7.36 -4.76 3.01
C GLY A 454 5.99 -4.08 3.18
N LEU A 455 4.88 -4.81 3.02
CA LEU A 455 3.54 -4.25 3.19
C LEU A 455 3.23 -4.06 4.68
N ARG A 456 3.18 -2.82 5.11
CA ARG A 456 3.04 -2.45 6.51
C ARG A 456 1.59 -2.44 6.98
N TYR A 457 0.67 -2.10 6.08
CA TYR A 457 -0.71 -1.72 6.37
C TYR A 457 -1.75 -2.71 5.82
N VAL A 458 -1.32 -3.82 5.22
CA VAL A 458 -2.24 -4.89 4.78
C VAL A 458 -2.43 -5.89 5.91
N ARG A 459 -3.58 -5.87 6.57
CA ARG A 459 -3.86 -6.72 7.74
C ARG A 459 -5.32 -7.18 7.79
N TYR A 460 -5.52 -8.42 8.12
CA TYR A 460 -6.74 -8.86 8.79
C TYR A 460 -6.70 -8.44 10.25
N LEU A 461 -7.85 -8.29 10.89
CA LEU A 461 -7.96 -7.95 12.32
C LEU A 461 -7.05 -6.76 12.71
N PRO A 462 -7.19 -5.59 12.08
CA PRO A 462 -6.24 -4.50 12.20
C PRO A 462 -6.08 -4.00 13.63
N LEU A 463 -7.09 -4.13 14.49
CA LEU A 463 -7.03 -3.74 15.91
C LEU A 463 -6.00 -4.52 16.74
N ASN A 464 -5.50 -5.66 16.22
CA ASN A 464 -4.40 -6.39 16.86
C ASN A 464 -3.03 -5.78 16.56
N HIS A 465 -2.96 -4.79 15.66
CA HIS A 465 -1.71 -4.26 15.12
C HIS A 465 -1.65 -2.73 15.12
N PHE A 466 -2.78 -2.06 15.15
CA PHE A 466 -2.90 -0.60 15.03
C PHE A 466 -3.91 -0.04 16.02
N ASP A 467 -3.65 1.17 16.47
CA ASP A 467 -4.62 1.95 17.22
C ASP A 467 -5.82 2.33 16.32
N LYS A 468 -6.99 2.50 16.92
CA LYS A 468 -8.22 2.88 16.20
C LYS A 468 -8.05 4.17 15.38
N SER A 469 -7.22 5.11 15.83
CA SER A 469 -6.93 6.37 15.14
C SER A 469 -6.27 6.21 13.77
N HIS A 470 -5.72 5.02 13.47
CA HIS A 470 -5.17 4.66 12.16
C HIS A 470 -6.15 3.90 11.27
N ILE A 471 -7.39 3.69 11.73
CA ILE A 471 -8.37 2.89 11.02
C ILE A 471 -9.59 3.74 10.72
N VAL A 472 -9.98 3.82 9.46
CA VAL A 472 -11.16 4.57 9.07
C VAL A 472 -12.42 3.76 9.39
N PRO A 473 -13.38 4.30 10.18
CA PRO A 473 -14.62 3.60 10.50
C PRO A 473 -15.48 3.40 9.24
N THR A 474 -16.29 2.34 9.27
CA THR A 474 -17.22 2.03 8.20
C THR A 474 -18.65 2.43 8.58
N GLU A 475 -19.58 1.51 8.62
CA GLU A 475 -20.99 1.73 8.84
C GLU A 475 -21.35 1.85 10.34
N ARG A 476 -22.35 2.64 10.65
CA ARG A 476 -23.12 2.48 11.90
C ARG A 476 -24.16 1.37 11.66
N ASP A 477 -23.76 0.12 11.91
CA ASP A 477 -24.58 -1.05 11.66
C ASP A 477 -25.78 -1.10 12.62
N MET A 478 -26.94 -0.80 12.12
CA MET A 478 -28.20 -0.84 12.88
C MET A 478 -28.96 -2.17 12.73
N ALA A 479 -28.57 -3.01 11.76
CA ALA A 479 -29.29 -4.24 11.42
C ALA A 479 -28.84 -5.45 12.22
N PHE A 480 -27.53 -5.54 12.54
CA PHE A 480 -26.95 -6.72 13.16
C PHE A 480 -26.21 -6.39 14.45
N ARG A 481 -25.13 -5.58 14.40
CA ARG A 481 -24.22 -5.35 15.54
C ARG A 481 -24.58 -4.13 16.40
N LYS A 482 -25.47 -3.27 15.90
CA LYS A 482 -26.02 -2.08 16.56
C LYS A 482 -24.95 -1.13 17.12
N GLN A 483 -23.85 -0.97 16.37
CA GLN A 483 -22.73 -0.10 16.76
C GLN A 483 -22.02 0.47 15.53
N LEU A 484 -21.16 1.48 15.73
CA LEU A 484 -20.21 1.93 14.72
C LEU A 484 -19.13 0.87 14.51
N LEU A 485 -18.96 0.39 13.29
CA LEU A 485 -17.92 -0.55 12.93
C LEU A 485 -16.61 0.19 12.72
N HIS A 486 -15.67 0.01 13.63
CA HIS A 486 -14.39 0.69 13.63
C HIS A 486 -13.26 -0.32 13.92
N GLY A 487 -12.57 -0.76 12.85
CA GLY A 487 -11.53 -1.78 12.91
C GLY A 487 -12.06 -3.22 12.97
N THR A 488 -13.39 -3.40 12.92
CA THR A 488 -14.05 -4.69 12.68
C THR A 488 -14.60 -4.72 11.27
N VAL A 489 -14.54 -5.88 10.60
CA VAL A 489 -14.96 -6.02 9.21
C VAL A 489 -16.42 -5.61 9.00
N HIS A 490 -16.68 -4.87 7.92
CA HIS A 490 -18.03 -4.44 7.54
C HIS A 490 -18.94 -5.63 7.20
N ASP A 491 -18.46 -6.56 6.38
CA ASP A 491 -19.24 -7.72 5.93
C ASP A 491 -19.69 -8.59 7.10
N PRO A 492 -21.02 -8.82 7.28
CA PRO A 492 -21.52 -9.58 8.42
C PRO A 492 -21.13 -11.07 8.37
N GLY A 493 -21.03 -11.67 7.17
CA GLY A 493 -20.61 -13.06 7.01
C GLY A 493 -19.15 -13.26 7.37
N ALA A 494 -18.28 -12.35 6.94
CA ALA A 494 -16.87 -12.33 7.33
C ALA A 494 -16.70 -12.10 8.84
N ALA A 495 -17.51 -11.23 9.45
CA ALA A 495 -17.51 -11.03 10.90
C ALA A 495 -17.88 -12.32 11.65
N MET A 496 -18.87 -13.07 11.17
CA MET A 496 -19.26 -14.37 11.74
C MET A 496 -18.19 -15.47 11.52
N LEU A 497 -17.23 -15.25 10.61
CA LEU A 497 -16.02 -16.07 10.48
C LEU A 497 -14.85 -15.54 11.34
N GLY A 498 -15.10 -14.61 12.26
CA GLY A 498 -14.08 -14.03 13.12
C GLY A 498 -13.22 -12.97 12.46
N GLY A 499 -13.71 -12.33 11.40
CA GLY A 499 -13.04 -11.23 10.70
C GLY A 499 -11.97 -11.66 9.67
N VAL A 500 -11.69 -12.95 9.55
CA VAL A 500 -10.77 -13.49 8.54
C VAL A 500 -11.57 -14.37 7.58
N ALA A 501 -11.95 -13.79 6.44
CA ALA A 501 -12.73 -14.50 5.44
C ALA A 501 -12.11 -14.37 4.05
N GLY A 502 -12.41 -15.33 3.17
CA GLY A 502 -11.88 -15.35 1.81
C GLY A 502 -12.44 -14.23 0.93
N HIS A 503 -13.65 -13.75 1.22
CA HIS A 503 -14.37 -12.76 0.43
C HIS A 503 -14.24 -11.33 0.94
N ALA A 504 -13.90 -11.12 2.23
CA ALA A 504 -13.82 -9.82 2.89
C ALA A 504 -12.99 -9.90 4.19
N GLY A 505 -12.72 -8.79 4.85
CA GLY A 505 -12.05 -8.72 6.16
C GLY A 505 -10.63 -8.18 6.13
N LEU A 506 -10.05 -7.99 4.95
CA LEU A 506 -8.75 -7.35 4.82
C LEU A 506 -8.90 -5.83 4.91
N PHE A 507 -7.98 -5.21 5.63
CA PHE A 507 -7.80 -3.76 5.70
C PHE A 507 -6.48 -3.39 5.04
N SER A 508 -6.44 -2.24 4.39
CA SER A 508 -5.23 -1.74 3.71
C SER A 508 -5.28 -0.23 3.53
N ASN A 509 -4.10 0.37 3.27
CA ASN A 509 -4.00 1.67 2.64
C ASN A 509 -3.85 1.54 1.11
N ALA A 510 -3.98 2.66 0.40
CA ALA A 510 -3.91 2.65 -1.05
C ALA A 510 -2.50 2.34 -1.60
N THR A 511 -1.45 2.68 -0.87
CA THR A 511 -0.04 2.47 -1.29
C THR A 511 0.34 0.99 -1.25
N ASP A 512 0.03 0.31 -0.16
CA ASP A 512 0.33 -1.12 -0.03
C ASP A 512 -0.50 -1.95 -1.01
N LEU A 513 -1.76 -1.54 -1.23
CA LEU A 513 -2.62 -2.20 -2.21
C LEU A 513 -2.10 -1.99 -3.64
N ALA A 514 -1.54 -0.80 -3.97
CA ALA A 514 -0.87 -0.57 -5.25
C ALA A 514 0.35 -1.47 -5.42
N SER A 515 1.09 -1.77 -4.34
CA SER A 515 2.23 -2.71 -4.38
C SER A 515 1.78 -4.15 -4.68
N ILE A 516 0.61 -4.58 -4.18
CA ILE A 516 0.01 -5.87 -4.56
C ILE A 516 -0.39 -5.87 -6.04
N MET A 517 -0.96 -4.78 -6.53
CA MET A 517 -1.29 -4.67 -7.97
C MET A 517 -0.03 -4.67 -8.84
N GLN A 518 1.07 -4.08 -8.36
CA GLN A 518 2.36 -4.12 -9.04
C GLN A 518 2.95 -5.53 -9.10
N LEU A 519 2.80 -6.32 -8.03
CA LEU A 519 3.20 -7.73 -8.03
C LEU A 519 2.51 -8.50 -9.18
N PHE A 520 1.22 -8.24 -9.44
CA PHE A 520 0.50 -8.85 -10.56
C PHE A 520 1.02 -8.34 -11.91
N LEU A 521 1.28 -7.04 -12.07
CA LEU A 521 1.86 -6.48 -13.31
C LEU A 521 3.27 -7.01 -13.57
N ASN A 522 4.05 -7.22 -12.52
CA ASN A 522 5.39 -7.81 -12.59
C ASN A 522 5.38 -9.34 -12.68
N LYS A 523 4.22 -9.93 -13.01
CA LYS A 523 4.08 -11.37 -13.27
C LYS A 523 4.57 -12.23 -12.09
N GLY A 524 4.24 -11.77 -10.88
CA GLY A 524 4.54 -12.47 -9.62
C GLY A 524 5.88 -12.14 -8.98
N SER A 525 6.63 -11.18 -9.50
CA SER A 525 7.89 -10.72 -8.90
C SER A 525 7.72 -9.35 -8.24
N TYR A 526 8.28 -9.16 -7.04
CA TYR A 526 8.35 -7.89 -6.34
C TYR A 526 9.50 -7.84 -5.35
N GLY A 527 10.25 -6.76 -5.34
CA GLY A 527 11.40 -6.62 -4.45
C GLY A 527 12.51 -7.64 -4.70
N GLY A 528 12.66 -8.13 -5.95
CA GLY A 528 13.64 -9.17 -6.32
C GLY A 528 13.25 -10.58 -5.90
N MET A 529 12.04 -10.77 -5.34
CA MET A 529 11.52 -12.08 -4.95
C MET A 529 10.42 -12.53 -5.89
N GLN A 530 10.31 -13.85 -6.08
CA GLN A 530 9.26 -14.48 -6.88
C GLN A 530 8.22 -15.12 -5.94
N PHE A 531 6.94 -14.71 -6.07
CA PHE A 531 5.81 -15.25 -5.30
C PHE A 531 4.95 -16.21 -6.12
N PHE A 532 4.89 -16.03 -7.44
CA PHE A 532 4.31 -16.92 -8.44
C PHE A 532 4.88 -16.54 -9.82
N ASP A 533 4.62 -17.32 -10.86
CA ASP A 533 5.22 -17.11 -12.18
C ASP A 533 4.29 -16.38 -13.18
N GLU A 534 4.84 -16.04 -14.34
CA GLU A 534 4.10 -15.41 -15.45
C GLU A 534 2.96 -16.30 -15.94
N LYS A 535 3.16 -17.62 -15.99
CA LYS A 535 2.12 -18.58 -16.44
C LYS A 535 0.92 -18.54 -15.52
N THR A 536 1.14 -18.54 -14.21
CA THR A 536 0.10 -18.39 -13.19
C THR A 536 -0.61 -17.05 -13.33
N THR A 537 0.14 -15.96 -13.50
CA THR A 537 -0.46 -14.63 -13.71
C THR A 537 -1.38 -14.63 -14.91
N ALA A 538 -0.92 -15.10 -16.05
CA ALA A 538 -1.71 -15.16 -17.28
C ALA A 538 -2.96 -16.03 -17.12
N GLU A 539 -2.81 -17.18 -16.45
CA GLU A 539 -3.92 -18.12 -16.22
C GLU A 539 -5.04 -17.51 -15.37
N PHE A 540 -4.71 -16.83 -14.29
CA PHE A 540 -5.71 -16.26 -13.39
C PHE A 540 -6.32 -14.96 -13.91
N THR A 541 -5.57 -14.13 -14.62
CA THR A 541 -6.06 -12.82 -15.09
C THR A 541 -6.77 -12.89 -16.44
N LYS A 542 -6.60 -13.95 -17.26
CA LYS A 542 -7.34 -14.11 -18.52
C LYS A 542 -8.83 -14.30 -18.28
N GLN A 543 -9.64 -13.98 -19.28
CA GLN A 543 -11.06 -14.35 -19.31
C GLN A 543 -11.19 -15.87 -19.26
N GLN A 544 -11.98 -16.41 -18.33
CA GLN A 544 -12.11 -17.86 -18.14
C GLN A 544 -13.11 -18.51 -19.07
N PHE A 545 -14.20 -17.81 -19.40
CA PHE A 545 -15.29 -18.37 -20.21
C PHE A 545 -15.82 -17.35 -21.21
N THR A 546 -16.23 -17.83 -22.39
CA THR A 546 -16.94 -17.00 -23.38
C THR A 546 -18.25 -16.48 -22.79
N GLY A 547 -18.52 -15.18 -22.98
CA GLY A 547 -19.73 -14.54 -22.42
C GLY A 547 -19.64 -14.15 -20.94
N ASN A 548 -18.59 -14.54 -20.23
CA ASN A 548 -18.32 -14.13 -18.86
C ASN A 548 -16.98 -13.38 -18.81
N ARG A 549 -16.98 -12.09 -18.46
CA ARG A 549 -15.78 -11.26 -18.48
C ARG A 549 -14.75 -11.63 -17.41
N ARG A 550 -15.11 -12.45 -16.39
CA ARG A 550 -14.27 -12.72 -15.23
C ARG A 550 -13.00 -13.52 -15.56
N GLY A 551 -11.89 -13.13 -14.90
CA GLY A 551 -10.76 -14.00 -14.65
C GLY A 551 -11.03 -14.95 -13.47
N ALA A 552 -10.06 -15.77 -13.09
CA ALA A 552 -10.15 -16.56 -11.87
C ALA A 552 -9.87 -15.65 -10.66
N GLY A 553 -10.96 -15.11 -10.07
CA GLY A 553 -10.92 -14.17 -8.96
C GLY A 553 -10.92 -12.69 -9.34
N PHE A 554 -10.52 -12.35 -10.55
CA PHE A 554 -10.44 -10.96 -11.01
C PHE A 554 -11.71 -10.52 -11.77
N ASP A 555 -12.08 -9.24 -11.58
CA ASP A 555 -12.97 -8.55 -12.50
C ASP A 555 -12.17 -7.99 -13.69
N ARG A 556 -12.85 -7.82 -14.83
CA ARG A 556 -12.26 -7.34 -16.09
C ARG A 556 -13.22 -6.37 -16.77
N PRO A 557 -12.77 -5.59 -17.76
CA PRO A 557 -13.66 -4.76 -18.56
C PRO A 557 -14.76 -5.59 -19.26
N ASN A 558 -15.89 -4.95 -19.57
CA ASN A 558 -16.86 -5.51 -20.50
C ASN A 558 -16.22 -5.69 -21.90
N ALA A 559 -16.79 -6.54 -22.74
CA ALA A 559 -16.29 -6.77 -24.10
C ALA A 559 -16.22 -5.48 -24.95
N SER A 560 -17.10 -4.51 -24.68
CA SER A 560 -17.12 -3.17 -25.31
C SER A 560 -16.26 -2.12 -24.56
N GLY A 561 -15.49 -2.54 -23.55
CA GLY A 561 -14.81 -1.63 -22.63
C GLY A 561 -15.71 -1.13 -21.49
N GLY A 562 -15.12 -0.52 -20.47
CA GLY A 562 -15.83 0.01 -19.31
C GLY A 562 -16.37 -1.05 -18.34
N GLY A 563 -17.37 -0.69 -17.57
CA GLY A 563 -17.93 -1.51 -16.50
C GLY A 563 -17.44 -1.06 -15.13
N THR A 564 -16.63 -1.88 -14.47
CA THR A 564 -16.02 -1.51 -13.17
C THR A 564 -14.86 -0.50 -13.34
N CYS A 565 -14.30 -0.40 -14.53
CA CYS A 565 -13.23 0.53 -14.90
C CYS A 565 -13.68 1.51 -16.00
N ASP A 566 -12.83 2.49 -16.30
CA ASP A 566 -13.04 3.43 -17.40
C ASP A 566 -12.98 2.74 -18.78
N LYS A 567 -13.63 3.33 -19.78
CA LYS A 567 -13.68 2.83 -21.16
C LYS A 567 -12.31 2.86 -21.86
N LEU A 568 -11.42 3.75 -21.45
CA LEU A 568 -10.06 3.87 -21.99
C LEU A 568 -9.12 2.80 -21.45
N ALA A 569 -9.50 2.10 -20.36
CA ALA A 569 -8.73 0.97 -19.85
C ALA A 569 -8.69 -0.16 -20.89
N SER A 570 -7.52 -0.81 -21.01
CA SER A 570 -7.36 -1.90 -21.97
C SER A 570 -8.23 -3.11 -21.62
N LEU A 571 -8.63 -3.88 -22.62
CA LEU A 571 -9.35 -5.14 -22.40
C LEU A 571 -8.52 -6.21 -21.66
N GLN A 572 -7.21 -5.99 -21.49
CA GLN A 572 -6.33 -6.84 -20.71
C GLN A 572 -6.31 -6.46 -19.22
N SER A 573 -6.86 -5.30 -18.89
CA SER A 573 -6.87 -4.80 -17.52
C SER A 573 -7.75 -5.67 -16.60
N PHE A 574 -7.43 -5.66 -15.31
CA PHE A 574 -8.10 -6.47 -14.30
C PHE A 574 -8.02 -5.81 -12.92
N GLY A 575 -8.90 -6.23 -12.04
CA GLY A 575 -8.93 -5.71 -10.67
C GLY A 575 -10.12 -6.21 -9.90
N HIS A 576 -10.53 -5.47 -8.88
CA HIS A 576 -11.76 -5.73 -8.13
C HIS A 576 -12.24 -4.46 -7.42
N SER A 577 -13.56 -4.31 -7.30
CA SER A 577 -14.18 -3.27 -6.46
C SER A 577 -14.64 -3.84 -5.12
N GLY A 578 -14.76 -2.98 -4.11
CA GLY A 578 -15.27 -3.32 -2.78
C GLY A 578 -16.54 -2.57 -2.43
N PHE A 579 -17.40 -3.22 -1.65
CA PHE A 579 -18.71 -2.69 -1.24
C PHE A 579 -18.58 -1.39 -0.44
N THR A 580 -17.55 -1.28 0.39
CA THR A 580 -17.24 -0.10 1.20
C THR A 580 -16.86 1.15 0.39
N GLY A 581 -16.70 1.03 -0.93
CA GLY A 581 -16.37 2.12 -1.83
C GLY A 581 -14.94 2.06 -2.37
N THR A 582 -14.32 0.90 -2.30
CA THR A 582 -12.92 0.68 -2.69
C THR A 582 -12.79 0.12 -4.11
N LEU A 583 -11.64 0.33 -4.73
CA LEU A 583 -11.28 -0.20 -6.05
C LEU A 583 -9.75 -0.35 -6.13
N ALA A 584 -9.29 -1.48 -6.65
CA ALA A 584 -7.91 -1.70 -7.09
C ALA A 584 -7.92 -2.25 -8.51
N TRP A 585 -7.20 -1.59 -9.41
CA TRP A 585 -7.21 -1.91 -10.84
C TRP A 585 -5.81 -1.83 -11.42
N ALA A 586 -5.45 -2.78 -12.27
CA ALA A 586 -4.17 -2.83 -12.98
C ALA A 586 -4.39 -3.03 -14.49
N ASP A 587 -3.65 -2.32 -15.30
CA ASP A 587 -3.66 -2.40 -16.75
C ASP A 587 -2.26 -2.77 -17.27
N PRO A 588 -2.04 -4.01 -17.71
CA PRO A 588 -0.73 -4.45 -18.18
C PRO A 588 -0.31 -3.82 -19.51
N LYS A 589 -1.26 -3.38 -20.36
CA LYS A 589 -0.96 -2.75 -21.64
C LYS A 589 -0.39 -1.35 -21.45
N ASP A 590 -1.08 -0.54 -20.66
CA ASP A 590 -0.71 0.87 -20.43
C ASP A 590 0.20 1.03 -19.19
N LYS A 591 0.46 -0.07 -18.47
CA LYS A 591 1.22 -0.14 -17.22
C LYS A 591 0.70 0.84 -16.18
N VAL A 592 -0.63 0.86 -16.02
CA VAL A 592 -1.35 1.73 -15.08
C VAL A 592 -1.82 0.91 -13.89
N ILE A 593 -1.61 1.44 -12.69
CA ILE A 593 -2.28 1.00 -11.47
C ILE A 593 -3.11 2.15 -10.96
N PHE A 594 -4.36 1.86 -10.61
CA PHE A 594 -5.28 2.80 -9.98
C PHE A 594 -5.87 2.17 -8.72
N VAL A 595 -5.70 2.84 -7.59
CA VAL A 595 -6.31 2.47 -6.31
C VAL A 595 -7.10 3.64 -5.77
N PHE A 596 -8.35 3.37 -5.41
CA PHE A 596 -9.24 4.30 -4.73
C PHE A 596 -9.84 3.64 -3.49
N LEU A 597 -9.64 4.22 -2.33
CA LEU A 597 -10.20 3.74 -1.07
C LEU A 597 -11.10 4.82 -0.46
N SER A 598 -12.30 4.44 -0.04
CA SER A 598 -13.21 5.30 0.70
C SER A 598 -14.07 4.48 1.66
N ASN A 599 -14.73 5.15 2.58
CA ASN A 599 -15.76 4.57 3.46
C ASN A 599 -17.15 5.09 3.10
N ARG A 600 -17.55 4.98 1.81
CA ARG A 600 -18.86 5.45 1.34
C ARG A 600 -20.05 4.94 2.17
N VAL A 601 -19.86 3.80 2.83
CA VAL A 601 -20.87 3.18 3.71
C VAL A 601 -21.05 3.91 5.04
N HIS A 602 -20.23 4.91 5.33
CA HIS A 602 -20.38 5.74 6.50
C HIS A 602 -21.38 6.89 6.26
N PRO A 603 -22.31 7.15 7.17
CA PRO A 603 -22.68 6.32 8.32
C PRO A 603 -23.61 5.16 7.94
N ASN A 604 -24.12 5.10 6.71
CA ASN A 604 -25.11 4.13 6.24
C ASN A 604 -24.70 3.52 4.88
N GLN A 605 -24.78 2.19 4.78
CA GLN A 605 -24.46 1.44 3.56
C GLN A 605 -25.37 1.76 2.35
N ASP A 606 -26.54 2.35 2.56
CA ASP A 606 -27.48 2.74 1.49
C ASP A 606 -27.06 4.01 0.73
N ASN A 607 -25.91 4.59 1.06
CA ASN A 607 -25.32 5.68 0.31
C ASN A 607 -24.69 5.18 -1.02
N TRP A 608 -25.37 5.39 -2.14
CA TRP A 608 -24.93 4.98 -3.48
C TRP A 608 -24.33 6.11 -4.32
N LYS A 609 -24.17 7.33 -3.77
CA LYS A 609 -23.68 8.52 -4.49
C LYS A 609 -22.34 8.29 -5.17
N LEU A 610 -21.40 7.57 -4.53
CA LEU A 610 -20.11 7.22 -5.14
C LEU A 610 -20.27 6.53 -6.50
N ARG A 611 -21.23 5.61 -6.61
CA ARG A 611 -21.57 4.89 -7.85
C ARG A 611 -22.36 5.79 -8.80
N ASP A 612 -23.39 6.45 -8.31
CA ASP A 612 -24.34 7.22 -9.13
C ASP A 612 -23.66 8.45 -9.77
N MET A 613 -22.64 9.01 -9.13
CA MET A 613 -21.77 10.07 -9.65
C MET A 613 -20.58 9.53 -10.47
N ASN A 614 -20.42 8.22 -10.62
CA ASN A 614 -19.32 7.58 -11.34
C ASN A 614 -17.90 8.00 -10.89
N ILE A 615 -17.72 8.49 -9.66
CA ILE A 615 -16.49 9.15 -9.20
C ILE A 615 -15.22 8.35 -9.51
N ARG A 616 -15.22 7.03 -9.23
CA ARG A 616 -14.05 6.17 -9.48
C ARG A 616 -13.70 6.08 -10.96
N THR A 617 -14.71 5.99 -11.82
CA THR A 617 -14.56 5.90 -13.27
C THR A 617 -14.14 7.24 -13.87
N GLU A 618 -14.67 8.35 -13.36
CA GLU A 618 -14.28 9.70 -13.77
C GLU A 618 -12.81 10.00 -13.42
N ILE A 619 -12.35 9.60 -12.23
CA ILE A 619 -10.93 9.73 -11.86
C ILE A 619 -10.06 8.84 -12.75
N GLN A 620 -10.46 7.60 -13.02
CA GLN A 620 -9.74 6.74 -13.97
C GLN A 620 -9.68 7.35 -15.36
N HIS A 621 -10.76 7.99 -15.83
CA HIS A 621 -10.80 8.68 -17.12
C HIS A 621 -9.70 9.74 -17.21
N VAL A 622 -9.59 10.61 -16.19
CA VAL A 622 -8.51 11.61 -16.11
C VAL A 622 -7.12 10.97 -16.22
N VAL A 623 -6.92 9.86 -15.51
CA VAL A 623 -5.64 9.12 -15.55
C VAL A 623 -5.35 8.58 -16.95
N TYR A 624 -6.31 7.91 -17.58
CA TYR A 624 -6.11 7.31 -18.91
C TYR A 624 -5.97 8.38 -20.01
N GLU A 625 -6.72 9.48 -19.97
CA GLU A 625 -6.51 10.61 -20.88
C GLU A 625 -5.09 11.20 -20.74
N ALA A 626 -4.62 11.36 -19.50
CA ALA A 626 -3.26 11.84 -19.25
C ALA A 626 -2.19 10.89 -19.79
N VAL A 627 -2.39 9.58 -19.62
CA VAL A 627 -1.50 8.52 -20.13
C VAL A 627 -1.47 8.48 -21.67
N GLN A 628 -2.63 8.56 -22.34
CA GLN A 628 -2.74 8.53 -23.80
C GLN A 628 -2.16 9.77 -24.47
N THR A 629 -2.20 10.91 -23.79
CA THR A 629 -1.72 12.21 -24.29
C THR A 629 -0.33 12.60 -23.72
N ARG A 630 0.37 11.66 -23.07
CA ARG A 630 1.73 11.90 -22.53
C ARG A 630 2.73 12.15 -23.64
N LYS A 631 3.72 13.00 -23.38
CA LYS A 631 4.88 13.14 -24.27
C LYS A 631 5.68 11.82 -24.27
N LYS A 632 5.96 11.32 -25.45
CA LYS A 632 6.75 10.09 -25.63
C LYS A 632 8.24 10.37 -25.43
#